data_87303f7076b818e27e934e2e973fc452
#
_entry.id   87303f7076b818e27e934e2e973fc452
#
_cell.length_a   1.000
_cell.length_b   1.000
_cell.length_c   1.000
_cell.angle_alpha   90.00
_cell.angle_beta   90.00
_cell.angle_gamma   90.00
#
_symmetry.space_group_name_H-M   'P 1'
#
loop_
_entity.id
_entity.type
_entity.pdbx_description
1 polymer ?
#
loop_
_entity_poly.entity_id
_entity_poly.type
_entity_poly.pdbx_seq_one_letter_code
_entity_poly.pdbx_strand_id
1 'polypeptide(L)'
;MRNLMGRLNARSDEELQRISIAWLLPGTARDRAALIAQSMRAMTDLRDTRDFWTRRTQHERDLIAWFVANGSEQGATIAELSAELDLDEAATRAAANRLYQAGALATTSKQQPMQVGEIPRLFLPRELGQVFAR
;
A
#
# COMPACT_ATOMS: atom_id res chain seq x y z
N MET A 1 8.25 -6.19 12.48
CA MET A 1 7.92 -7.01 11.31
C MET A 1 6.95 -6.28 10.39
N ARG A 2 7.28 -6.17 9.11
CA ARG A 2 6.52 -5.35 8.14
C ARG A 2 5.54 -6.19 7.34
N ASN A 3 4.67 -6.94 8.04
CA ASN A 3 3.69 -7.77 7.38
C ASN A 3 2.35 -7.05 7.18
N LEU A 4 1.54 -7.58 6.28
CA LEU A 4 0.27 -6.98 5.90
C LEU A 4 -0.70 -6.88 7.07
N MET A 5 -0.84 -7.96 7.85
CA MET A 5 -1.77 -7.95 8.98
C MET A 5 -1.41 -6.88 10.01
N GLY A 6 -0.14 -6.75 10.34
CA GLY A 6 0.32 -5.72 11.27
C GLY A 6 0.04 -4.31 10.76
N ARG A 7 0.20 -4.10 9.47
CA ARG A 7 -0.08 -2.80 8.87
C ARG A 7 -1.57 -2.49 8.81
N LEU A 8 -2.41 -3.48 8.53
CA LEU A 8 -3.87 -3.30 8.55
C LEU A 8 -4.36 -3.03 9.96
N ASN A 9 -3.83 -3.75 10.94
CA ASN A 9 -4.19 -3.51 12.35
C ASN A 9 -3.82 -2.11 12.83
N ALA A 10 -2.83 -1.49 12.23
CA ALA A 10 -2.41 -0.13 12.57
C ALA A 10 -3.29 0.95 11.95
N ARG A 11 -4.19 0.60 11.03
CA ARG A 11 -5.06 1.57 10.35
C ARG A 11 -6.29 1.90 11.17
N SER A 12 -6.79 3.13 11.02
CA SER A 12 -8.06 3.54 11.61
C SER A 12 -9.23 2.88 10.89
N ASP A 13 -10.42 2.93 11.50
CA ASP A 13 -11.62 2.38 10.87
C ASP A 13 -11.93 3.09 9.55
N GLU A 14 -11.76 4.41 9.49
CA GLU A 14 -11.95 5.16 8.24
C GLU A 14 -10.98 4.72 7.16
N GLU A 15 -9.70 4.50 7.52
CA GLU A 15 -8.72 4.03 6.58
C GLU A 15 -9.05 2.63 6.07
N LEU A 16 -9.51 1.74 6.94
CA LEU A 16 -9.93 0.40 6.54
C LEU A 16 -11.11 0.44 5.58
N GLN A 17 -12.07 1.36 5.78
CA GLN A 17 -13.16 1.53 4.83
C GLN A 17 -12.66 1.98 3.46
N ARG A 18 -11.73 2.90 3.40
CA ARG A 18 -11.13 3.35 2.13
C ARG A 18 -10.40 2.21 1.43
N ILE A 19 -9.69 1.37 2.20
CA ILE A 19 -9.01 0.20 1.65
C ILE A 19 -10.03 -0.75 1.04
N SER A 20 -11.15 -1.02 1.72
CA SER A 20 -12.18 -1.91 1.21
C SER A 20 -12.78 -1.40 -0.09
N ILE A 21 -12.99 -0.10 -0.22
CA ILE A 21 -13.48 0.50 -1.46
C ILE A 21 -12.47 0.34 -2.59
N ALA A 22 -11.19 0.59 -2.30
CA ALA A 22 -10.13 0.49 -3.31
C ALA A 22 -9.99 -0.93 -3.86
N TRP A 23 -10.27 -1.93 -3.05
CA TRP A 23 -10.18 -3.34 -3.45
C TRP A 23 -11.53 -3.92 -3.87
N LEU A 24 -12.55 -3.10 -4.02
CA LEU A 24 -13.90 -3.48 -4.46
C LEU A 24 -14.51 -4.59 -3.60
N LEU A 25 -14.30 -4.50 -2.30
CA LEU A 25 -14.83 -5.49 -1.37
C LEU A 25 -16.34 -5.28 -1.16
N PRO A 26 -17.09 -6.37 -0.88
CA PRO A 26 -18.51 -6.21 -0.56
C PRO A 26 -18.67 -5.35 0.69
N GLY A 27 -19.64 -4.45 0.70
CA GLY A 27 -19.90 -3.58 1.83
C GLY A 27 -20.64 -4.26 2.99
N THR A 28 -20.38 -5.55 3.20
CA THR A 28 -21.09 -6.36 4.21
C THR A 28 -20.34 -6.49 5.52
N ALA A 29 -19.07 -6.11 5.57
CA ALA A 29 -18.30 -6.16 6.81
C ALA A 29 -18.80 -5.10 7.76
N ARG A 30 -19.16 -5.50 8.97
CA ARG A 30 -19.77 -4.61 9.96
C ARG A 30 -18.84 -4.22 11.10
N ASP A 31 -17.74 -4.94 11.26
CA ASP A 31 -16.80 -4.65 12.32
C ASP A 31 -15.37 -4.63 11.78
N ARG A 32 -14.48 -4.14 12.61
CA ARG A 32 -13.07 -3.96 12.27
C ARG A 32 -12.40 -5.29 11.91
N ALA A 33 -12.65 -6.34 12.69
CA ALA A 33 -12.04 -7.64 12.45
C ALA A 33 -12.46 -8.20 11.10
N ALA A 34 -13.74 -8.05 10.74
CA ALA A 34 -14.24 -8.50 9.43
C ALA A 34 -13.62 -7.70 8.29
N LEU A 35 -13.47 -6.38 8.43
CA LEU A 35 -12.82 -5.54 7.43
C LEU A 35 -11.37 -5.97 7.20
N ILE A 36 -10.63 -6.21 8.27
CA ILE A 36 -9.25 -6.66 8.18
C ILE A 36 -9.17 -8.03 7.50
N ALA A 37 -10.03 -8.97 7.89
CA ALA A 37 -10.04 -10.31 7.31
C ALA A 37 -10.35 -10.28 5.82
N GLN A 38 -11.35 -9.50 5.41
CA GLN A 38 -11.70 -9.37 3.99
C GLN A 38 -10.58 -8.71 3.19
N SER A 39 -9.97 -7.67 3.75
CA SER A 39 -8.85 -6.99 3.11
C SER A 39 -7.66 -7.94 2.94
N MET A 40 -7.32 -8.69 3.97
CA MET A 40 -6.24 -9.69 3.90
C MET A 40 -6.50 -10.71 2.79
N ARG A 41 -7.73 -11.20 2.71
CA ARG A 41 -8.10 -12.20 1.70
C ARG A 41 -7.93 -11.66 0.29
N ALA A 42 -8.44 -10.45 0.02
CA ALA A 42 -8.32 -9.83 -1.30
C ALA A 42 -6.87 -9.52 -1.65
N MET A 43 -6.13 -8.96 -0.70
CA MET A 43 -4.75 -8.52 -0.93
C MET A 43 -3.76 -9.68 -1.05
N THR A 44 -4.14 -10.89 -0.69
CA THR A 44 -3.33 -12.09 -0.86
C THR A 44 -3.84 -13.02 -1.96
N ASP A 45 -4.97 -12.69 -2.56
CA ASP A 45 -5.52 -13.45 -3.68
C ASP A 45 -4.94 -12.95 -5.01
N LEU A 46 -4.43 -13.87 -5.83
CA LEU A 46 -3.79 -13.51 -7.09
C LEU A 46 -4.76 -12.82 -8.07
N ARG A 47 -5.99 -13.29 -8.14
CA ARG A 47 -7.00 -12.72 -9.04
C ARG A 47 -7.36 -11.30 -8.65
N ASP A 48 -7.65 -11.08 -7.36
CA ASP A 48 -8.01 -9.76 -6.85
C ASP A 48 -6.83 -8.79 -6.98
N THR A 49 -5.63 -9.26 -6.77
CA THR A 49 -4.42 -8.46 -6.88
C THR A 49 -4.14 -8.06 -8.33
N ARG A 50 -4.36 -8.95 -9.28
CA ARG A 50 -4.24 -8.63 -10.71
C ARG A 50 -5.28 -7.61 -11.14
N ASP A 51 -6.50 -7.74 -10.66
CA ASP A 51 -7.57 -6.79 -10.92
C ASP A 51 -7.21 -5.41 -10.37
N PHE A 52 -6.72 -5.37 -9.14
CA PHE A 52 -6.24 -4.14 -8.53
C PHE A 52 -5.14 -3.49 -9.38
N TRP A 53 -4.16 -4.28 -9.83
CA TRP A 53 -3.06 -3.81 -10.68
C TRP A 53 -3.58 -3.18 -11.97
N THR A 54 -4.53 -3.81 -12.65
CA THR A 54 -5.05 -3.29 -13.93
C THR A 54 -5.78 -1.96 -13.76
N ARG A 55 -6.31 -1.68 -12.58
CA ARG A 55 -7.01 -0.42 -12.29
C ARG A 55 -6.07 0.70 -11.84
N ARG A 56 -4.76 0.42 -11.71
CA ARG A 56 -3.80 1.43 -11.26
C ARG A 56 -3.31 2.28 -12.43
N THR A 57 -2.90 3.51 -12.11
CA THR A 57 -2.22 4.36 -13.08
C THR A 57 -0.82 3.82 -13.37
N GLN A 58 -0.20 4.29 -14.44
CA GLN A 58 1.16 3.86 -14.77
C GLN A 58 2.15 4.22 -13.66
N HIS A 59 2.05 5.41 -13.07
CA HIS A 59 2.93 5.82 -11.98
C HIS A 59 2.78 4.91 -10.77
N GLU A 60 1.55 4.53 -10.43
CA GLU A 60 1.29 3.61 -9.33
C GLU A 60 1.90 2.23 -9.60
N ARG A 61 1.76 1.72 -10.83
CA ARG A 61 2.35 0.44 -11.23
C ARG A 61 3.88 0.51 -11.18
N ASP A 62 4.46 1.62 -11.60
CA ASP A 62 5.90 1.81 -11.56
C ASP A 62 6.43 1.75 -10.12
N LEU A 63 5.71 2.34 -9.17
CA LEU A 63 6.08 2.28 -7.76
C LEU A 63 6.01 0.85 -7.22
N ILE A 64 4.93 0.14 -7.51
CA ILE A 64 4.78 -1.25 -7.07
C ILE A 64 5.90 -2.10 -7.66
N ALA A 65 6.16 -1.96 -8.96
CA ALA A 65 7.20 -2.72 -9.65
C ALA A 65 8.58 -2.45 -9.05
N TRP A 66 8.85 -1.20 -8.68
CA TRP A 66 10.14 -0.86 -8.05
C TRP A 66 10.32 -1.61 -6.72
N PHE A 67 9.29 -1.62 -5.86
CA PHE A 67 9.36 -2.32 -4.58
C PHE A 67 9.51 -3.83 -4.76
N VAL A 68 8.83 -4.41 -5.75
CA VAL A 68 8.96 -5.84 -6.04
C VAL A 68 10.39 -6.17 -6.48
N ALA A 69 10.98 -5.33 -7.34
CA ALA A 69 12.32 -5.56 -7.87
C ALA A 69 13.43 -5.34 -6.83
N ASN A 70 13.22 -4.41 -5.90
CA ASN A 70 14.24 -3.99 -4.93
C ASN A 70 14.02 -4.51 -3.51
N GLY A 71 13.05 -5.39 -3.32
CA GLY A 71 12.70 -5.92 -2.01
C GLY A 71 11.54 -5.14 -1.39
N SER A 72 10.40 -5.81 -1.24
CA SER A 72 9.16 -5.17 -0.84
C SER A 72 9.19 -4.56 0.56
N GLU A 73 10.01 -5.10 1.45
CA GLU A 73 10.11 -4.61 2.84
C GLU A 73 11.15 -3.52 3.03
N GLN A 74 11.95 -3.24 2.01
CA GLN A 74 12.96 -2.20 2.06
C GLN A 74 12.28 -0.83 1.92
N GLY A 75 12.38 0.00 2.92
CA GLY A 75 11.75 1.33 2.88
C GLY A 75 12.43 2.26 1.86
N ALA A 76 11.65 3.15 1.27
CA ALA A 76 12.15 4.19 0.39
C ALA A 76 11.36 5.49 0.60
N THR A 77 12.04 6.62 0.48
CA THR A 77 11.40 7.92 0.56
C THR A 77 10.85 8.33 -0.80
N ILE A 78 9.98 9.34 -0.80
CA ILE A 78 9.46 9.91 -2.06
C ILE A 78 10.61 10.41 -2.94
N ALA A 79 11.60 11.08 -2.33
CA ALA A 79 12.74 11.61 -3.07
C ALA A 79 13.55 10.49 -3.72
N GLU A 80 13.79 9.39 -3.00
CA GLU A 80 14.49 8.24 -3.55
C GLU A 80 13.74 7.60 -4.71
N LEU A 81 12.42 7.42 -4.56
CA LEU A 81 11.57 6.85 -5.61
C LEU A 81 11.53 7.74 -6.83
N SER A 82 11.38 9.04 -6.63
CA SER A 82 11.37 10.01 -7.73
C SER A 82 12.66 9.96 -8.54
N ALA A 83 13.80 9.90 -7.85
CA ALA A 83 15.11 9.81 -8.51
C ALA A 83 15.28 8.49 -9.26
N GLU A 84 14.92 7.37 -8.63
CA GLU A 84 15.08 6.04 -9.21
C GLU A 84 14.20 5.81 -10.45
N LEU A 85 12.99 6.37 -10.43
CA LEU A 85 12.03 6.19 -11.51
C LEU A 85 12.05 7.33 -12.53
N ASP A 86 12.88 8.34 -12.30
CA ASP A 86 12.97 9.53 -13.16
C ASP A 86 11.59 10.17 -13.35
N LEU A 87 10.88 10.33 -12.24
CA LEU A 87 9.55 10.93 -12.20
C LEU A 87 9.59 12.24 -11.44
N ASP A 88 8.64 13.11 -11.74
CA ASP A 88 8.42 14.33 -10.96
C ASP A 88 8.05 13.96 -9.52
N GLU A 89 8.62 14.66 -8.55
CA GLU A 89 8.38 14.37 -7.13
C GLU A 89 6.91 14.51 -6.75
N ALA A 90 6.22 15.54 -7.29
CA ALA A 90 4.80 15.74 -7.01
C ALA A 90 3.96 14.58 -7.56
N ALA A 91 4.28 14.09 -8.76
CA ALA A 91 3.58 12.94 -9.35
C ALA A 91 3.86 11.67 -8.55
N THR A 92 5.10 11.48 -8.09
CA THR A 92 5.47 10.33 -7.27
C THR A 92 4.73 10.36 -5.94
N ARG A 93 4.66 11.52 -5.30
CA ARG A 93 3.93 11.70 -4.04
C ARG A 93 2.45 11.40 -4.19
N ALA A 94 1.83 11.90 -5.26
CA ALA A 94 0.41 11.65 -5.52
C ALA A 94 0.13 10.17 -5.73
N ALA A 95 0.96 9.48 -6.51
CA ALA A 95 0.81 8.04 -6.74
C ALA A 95 1.01 7.25 -5.43
N ALA A 96 2.02 7.60 -4.65
CA ALA A 96 2.30 6.94 -3.37
C ALA A 96 1.16 7.13 -2.38
N ASN A 97 0.57 8.33 -2.33
CA ASN A 97 -0.57 8.60 -1.45
C ASN A 97 -1.78 7.75 -1.83
N ARG A 98 -2.07 7.61 -3.12
CA ARG A 98 -3.17 6.75 -3.57
C ARG A 98 -2.95 5.29 -3.18
N LEU A 99 -1.73 4.79 -3.34
CA LEU A 99 -1.39 3.43 -2.94
C LEU A 99 -1.46 3.25 -1.42
N TYR A 100 -1.02 4.25 -0.66
CA TYR A 100 -1.14 4.25 0.79
C TYR A 100 -2.59 4.19 1.24
N GLN A 101 -3.45 5.01 0.64
CA GLN A 101 -4.88 5.03 0.97
C GLN A 101 -5.57 3.72 0.60
N ALA A 102 -5.08 3.04 -0.42
CA ALA A 102 -5.59 1.72 -0.82
C ALA A 102 -5.01 0.58 0.02
N GLY A 103 -4.10 0.88 0.94
CA GLY A 103 -3.48 -0.13 1.78
C GLY A 103 -2.33 -0.89 1.12
N ALA A 104 -2.00 -0.57 -0.14
CA ALA A 104 -0.95 -1.26 -0.86
C ALA A 104 0.45 -0.85 -0.41
N LEU A 105 0.61 0.38 0.07
CA LEU A 105 1.85 0.84 0.68
C LEU A 105 1.61 1.21 2.14
N ALA A 106 2.63 1.07 2.95
CA ALA A 106 2.62 1.44 4.35
C ALA A 106 3.85 2.30 4.66
N THR A 107 3.82 3.00 5.78
CA THR A 107 4.96 3.79 6.24
C THR A 107 5.68 3.09 7.38
N THR A 108 6.96 3.39 7.51
CA THR A 108 7.76 2.86 8.62
C THR A 108 7.48 3.60 9.93
N SER A 109 6.83 4.75 9.88
CA SER A 109 6.46 5.51 11.08
C SER A 109 5.37 4.77 11.84
N LYS A 110 5.49 4.77 13.15
CA LYS A 110 4.48 4.16 14.04
C LYS A 110 3.40 5.15 14.44
N GLN A 111 3.56 6.42 14.12
CA GLN A 111 2.64 7.48 14.53
C GLN A 111 1.85 8.01 13.35
N GLN A 112 0.58 8.25 13.58
CA GLN A 112 -0.33 8.84 12.61
C GLN A 112 -1.07 9.98 13.32
N PRO A 113 -1.02 11.23 12.85
CA PRO A 113 -0.22 11.70 11.71
C PRO A 113 1.27 11.72 12.03
N MET A 114 2.10 11.80 10.99
CA MET A 114 3.55 11.84 11.15
C MET A 114 3.98 13.13 11.84
N GLN A 115 5.01 13.02 12.67
CA GLN A 115 5.56 14.19 13.34
C GLN A 115 6.29 15.09 12.36
N VAL A 116 6.28 16.39 12.67
CA VAL A 116 7.01 17.37 11.86
C VAL A 116 8.49 17.01 11.87
N GLY A 117 9.09 16.97 10.69
CA GLY A 117 10.51 16.67 10.53
C GLY A 117 10.81 15.21 10.22
N GLU A 118 9.85 14.31 10.35
CA GLU A 118 10.04 12.92 9.93
C GLU A 118 10.02 12.83 8.41
N ILE A 119 10.97 12.06 7.87
CA ILE A 119 10.96 11.72 6.45
C ILE A 119 10.33 10.35 6.33
N PRO A 120 9.11 10.24 5.78
CA PRO A 120 8.45 8.95 5.70
C PRO A 120 9.15 8.03 4.73
N ARG A 121 9.42 6.81 5.17
CA ARG A 121 9.84 5.75 4.27
C ARG A 121 8.64 4.85 4.01
N LEU A 122 8.38 4.60 2.75
CA LEU A 122 7.28 3.76 2.30
C LEU A 122 7.79 2.36 2.04
N PHE A 123 6.94 1.38 2.21
CA PHE A 123 7.28 0.00 1.87
C PHE A 123 6.03 -0.75 1.41
N LEU A 124 6.26 -1.82 0.64
CA LEU A 124 5.21 -2.73 0.21
C LEU A 124 5.17 -3.88 1.21
N PRO A 125 4.03 -4.15 1.88
CA PRO A 125 3.96 -5.28 2.80
C PRO A 125 4.38 -6.59 2.12
N ARG A 126 5.04 -7.45 2.89
CA ARG A 126 5.69 -8.66 2.36
C ARG A 126 4.73 -9.53 1.54
N GLU A 127 3.53 -9.77 2.05
CA GLU A 127 2.56 -10.62 1.38
C GLU A 127 2.13 -10.03 0.03
N LEU A 128 1.92 -8.72 -0.02
CA LEU A 128 1.61 -8.04 -1.29
C LEU A 128 2.77 -8.15 -2.27
N GLY A 129 4.00 -7.96 -1.79
CA GLY A 129 5.17 -8.11 -2.65
C GLY A 129 5.26 -9.50 -3.27
N GLN A 130 4.93 -10.52 -2.50
CA GLN A 130 4.93 -11.90 -2.98
C GLN A 130 3.87 -12.13 -4.06
N VAL A 131 2.67 -11.58 -3.88
CA VAL A 131 1.58 -11.77 -4.85
C VAL A 131 1.84 -10.95 -6.13
N PHE A 132 2.28 -9.70 -6.01
CA PHE A 132 2.59 -8.89 -7.18
C PHE A 132 3.76 -9.42 -8.00
N ALA A 133 4.66 -10.18 -7.37
CA ALA A 133 5.82 -10.77 -8.05
C ALA A 133 5.46 -11.97 -8.93
N ARG A 134 4.28 -12.52 -8.79
CA ARG A 134 3.84 -13.69 -9.57
C ARG A 134 3.42 -13.38 -10.99
#